data_d2425257bca6e3ed64d2053d7e9da9c1
#
_entry.id   d2425257bca6e3ed64d2053d7e9da9c1
#
_cell.length_a   1.000
_cell.length_b   1.000
_cell.length_c   1.000
_cell.angle_alpha   90.00
_cell.angle_beta   90.00
_cell.angle_gamma   90.00
#
_symmetry.space_group_name_H-M   'P 1'
#
loop_
_entity.id
_entity.type
_entity.pdbx_description
1 polymer ?
#
loop_
_entity_poly.entity_id
_entity_poly.type
_entity_poly.pdbx_seq_one_letter_code
_entity_poly.pdbx_strand_id
1 'polypeptide(L)'
;MLEAVANAFKLPDVRRKLVFTFVVLIIFRFIAHVPVPGVNTAALAQLFEQNQLMGMLDLFSGGAMTSFSIAAMGVYPYITSTIIMQILTPVIPQLEEMAKEGEAGRNRVNQITHWLTVPLAAFQAYGTGVVLTSGQQTGVPVLARFGLTGDALLPTIAIVLSMTAGTILLVWMGELITENGIGNGVSIIIFAGIVSRLPQMIGQSLAGTTNVLTLLVFLVVGLITVAAIVVIQEAQRRIPVQYAKRVRGTRMYGGQSTHIPLRVNSAGMIPLIFAMSMMLFPGTVASYFMAASGFVGEAAKFAYGLFNSSGPLYWAMYFVLVVGMTFFYTMVIFQQQNLPENLQKYGGFIPGIRPGRPTAEYLNKVLYRITWLGALFLGVVAVLPFFVQQMGPSLILSSTGLLIVVGVVLDTMKQLEAQLLMRHYEGFIK
;
A
#
# COMPACT_ATOMS: atom_id res chain seq x y z
N MET A 1 -3.36 24.63 0.57
CA MET A 1 -4.03 23.36 0.37
C MET A 1 -5.55 23.46 0.18
N LEU A 2 -6.33 24.00 1.12
CA LEU A 2 -7.80 24.12 0.93
C LEU A 2 -8.19 24.98 -0.28
N GLU A 3 -7.48 26.08 -0.54
CA GLU A 3 -7.67 26.91 -1.73
C GLU A 3 -7.34 26.16 -3.04
N ALA A 4 -6.31 25.30 -3.03
CA ALA A 4 -5.97 24.47 -4.19
C ALA A 4 -7.10 23.48 -4.51
N VAL A 5 -7.69 22.85 -3.49
CA VAL A 5 -8.85 21.96 -3.66
C VAL A 5 -10.06 22.73 -4.18
N ALA A 6 -10.36 23.89 -3.61
CA ALA A 6 -11.49 24.74 -4.06
C ALA A 6 -11.31 25.21 -5.52
N ASN A 7 -10.07 25.53 -5.91
CA ASN A 7 -9.75 25.92 -7.29
C ASN A 7 -9.74 24.72 -8.25
N ALA A 8 -9.39 23.51 -7.78
CA ALA A 8 -9.47 22.29 -8.57
C ALA A 8 -10.90 21.98 -9.04
N PHE A 9 -11.90 22.21 -8.18
CA PHE A 9 -13.33 22.04 -8.57
C PHE A 9 -13.82 23.03 -9.62
N LYS A 10 -13.15 24.19 -9.76
CA LYS A 10 -13.50 25.19 -10.79
C LYS A 10 -13.01 24.79 -12.19
N LEU A 11 -11.97 23.95 -12.27
CA LEU A 11 -11.42 23.50 -13.56
C LEU A 11 -12.19 22.28 -14.09
N PRO A 12 -12.77 22.34 -15.31
CA PRO A 12 -13.67 21.30 -15.81
C PRO A 12 -12.99 19.92 -15.93
N ASP A 13 -11.71 19.88 -16.32
CA ASP A 13 -11.00 18.61 -16.49
C ASP A 13 -10.63 17.97 -15.16
N VAL A 14 -10.18 18.74 -14.18
CA VAL A 14 -9.88 18.24 -12.84
C VAL A 14 -11.16 17.78 -12.15
N ARG A 15 -12.23 18.54 -12.31
CA ARG A 15 -13.57 18.15 -11.82
C ARG A 15 -14.02 16.83 -12.44
N ARG A 16 -13.84 16.63 -13.76
CA ARG A 16 -14.21 15.38 -14.45
C ARG A 16 -13.43 14.19 -13.87
N LYS A 17 -12.11 14.33 -13.63
CA LYS A 17 -11.27 13.30 -13.02
C LYS A 17 -11.68 12.99 -11.58
N LEU A 18 -12.00 14.02 -10.77
CA LEU A 18 -12.49 13.83 -9.40
C LEU A 18 -13.84 13.11 -9.37
N VAL A 19 -14.79 13.53 -10.21
CA VAL A 19 -16.10 12.89 -10.32
C VAL A 19 -15.95 11.44 -10.77
N PHE A 20 -15.09 11.17 -11.77
CA PHE A 20 -14.81 9.81 -12.22
C PHE A 20 -14.27 8.93 -11.08
N THR A 21 -13.25 9.41 -10.35
CA THR A 21 -12.70 8.68 -9.20
C THR A 21 -13.79 8.40 -8.15
N PHE A 22 -14.62 9.39 -7.84
CA PHE A 22 -15.69 9.24 -6.87
C PHE A 22 -16.75 8.22 -7.30
N VAL A 23 -17.15 8.22 -8.57
CA VAL A 23 -18.10 7.24 -9.13
C VAL A 23 -17.53 5.82 -9.04
N VAL A 24 -16.25 5.64 -9.39
CA VAL A 24 -15.59 4.33 -9.27
C VAL A 24 -15.54 3.86 -7.82
N LEU A 25 -15.31 4.77 -6.85
CA LEU A 25 -15.33 4.42 -5.42
C LEU A 25 -16.73 4.03 -4.93
N ILE A 26 -17.80 4.63 -5.44
CA ILE A 26 -19.18 4.20 -5.15
C ILE A 26 -19.41 2.77 -5.66
N ILE A 27 -18.99 2.48 -6.89
CA ILE A 27 -19.10 1.12 -7.46
C ILE A 27 -18.30 0.13 -6.63
N PHE A 28 -17.07 0.48 -6.22
CA PHE A 28 -16.25 -0.32 -5.31
C PHE A 28 -17.01 -0.64 -4.00
N ARG A 29 -17.61 0.36 -3.37
CA ARG A 29 -18.39 0.15 -2.13
C ARG A 29 -19.59 -0.75 -2.34
N PHE A 30 -20.28 -0.64 -3.46
CA PHE A 30 -21.37 -1.55 -3.80
C PHE A 30 -20.88 -2.99 -3.91
N ILE A 31 -19.80 -3.23 -4.67
CA ILE A 31 -19.21 -4.57 -4.85
C ILE A 31 -18.73 -5.16 -3.51
N ALA A 32 -18.16 -4.33 -2.62
CA ALA A 32 -17.71 -4.74 -1.29
C ALA A 32 -18.84 -5.22 -0.37
N HIS A 33 -20.12 -4.99 -0.72
CA HIS A 33 -21.28 -5.43 0.05
C HIS A 33 -22.08 -6.55 -0.65
N VAL A 34 -21.64 -7.02 -1.83
CA VAL A 34 -22.27 -8.16 -2.51
C VAL A 34 -21.72 -9.47 -1.94
N PRO A 35 -22.46 -10.17 -1.08
CA PRO A 35 -21.95 -11.37 -0.40
C PRO A 35 -21.80 -12.55 -1.37
N VAL A 36 -20.81 -13.38 -1.12
CA VAL A 36 -20.65 -14.67 -1.79
C VAL A 36 -21.74 -15.63 -1.24
N PRO A 37 -22.42 -16.40 -2.09
CA PRO A 37 -23.49 -17.28 -1.62
C PRO A 37 -22.99 -18.40 -0.70
N GLY A 38 -23.79 -18.76 0.30
CA GLY A 38 -23.53 -19.91 1.20
C GLY A 38 -22.71 -19.58 2.45
N VAL A 39 -22.58 -18.32 2.83
CA VAL A 39 -21.82 -17.86 4.01
C VAL A 39 -22.71 -17.69 5.22
N ASN A 40 -22.27 -18.21 6.38
CA ASN A 40 -22.90 -17.95 7.68
C ASN A 40 -22.30 -16.67 8.28
N THR A 41 -23.03 -15.56 8.18
CA THR A 41 -22.57 -14.24 8.64
C THR A 41 -22.40 -14.16 10.17
N ALA A 42 -23.15 -14.91 10.96
CA ALA A 42 -23.01 -14.92 12.42
C ALA A 42 -21.71 -15.61 12.86
N ALA A 43 -21.39 -16.77 12.27
CA ALA A 43 -20.12 -17.46 12.53
C ALA A 43 -18.91 -16.63 12.03
N LEU A 44 -19.08 -15.92 10.93
CA LEU A 44 -18.06 -15.02 10.39
C LEU A 44 -17.74 -13.87 11.36
N ALA A 45 -18.75 -13.21 11.92
CA ALA A 45 -18.57 -12.13 12.90
C ALA A 45 -17.77 -12.59 14.13
N GLN A 46 -18.09 -13.76 14.70
CA GLN A 46 -17.35 -14.35 15.82
C GLN A 46 -15.89 -14.64 15.48
N LEU A 47 -15.61 -15.09 14.24
CA LEU A 47 -14.27 -15.38 13.78
C LEU A 47 -13.40 -14.12 13.69
N PHE A 48 -13.99 -13.00 13.29
CA PHE A 48 -13.30 -11.71 13.24
C PHE A 48 -12.97 -11.16 14.63
N GLU A 49 -13.81 -11.38 15.63
CA GLU A 49 -13.55 -10.98 17.03
C GLU A 49 -12.37 -11.75 17.64
N GLN A 50 -12.17 -13.00 17.22
CA GLN A 50 -11.15 -13.89 17.79
C GLN A 50 -9.83 -13.89 17.00
N ASN A 51 -9.84 -13.49 15.75
CA ASN A 51 -8.67 -13.61 14.86
C ASN A 51 -8.18 -12.27 14.31
N GLN A 52 -7.09 -11.77 14.90
CA GLN A 52 -6.47 -10.49 14.52
C GLN A 52 -5.92 -10.47 13.09
N LEU A 53 -5.44 -11.62 12.55
CA LEU A 53 -5.00 -11.73 11.15
C LEU A 53 -6.13 -11.44 10.18
N MET A 54 -7.34 -11.93 10.46
CA MET A 54 -8.53 -11.65 9.65
C MET A 54 -8.87 -10.15 9.67
N GLY A 55 -8.73 -9.49 10.82
CA GLY A 55 -8.90 -8.04 10.94
C GLY A 55 -7.90 -7.25 10.07
N MET A 56 -6.63 -7.70 9.99
CA MET A 56 -5.62 -7.07 9.13
C MET A 56 -5.90 -7.28 7.64
N LEU A 57 -6.30 -8.49 7.23
CA LEU A 57 -6.74 -8.77 5.86
C LEU A 57 -7.94 -7.90 5.47
N ASP A 58 -8.85 -7.69 6.40
CA ASP A 58 -10.03 -6.88 6.19
C ASP A 58 -9.72 -5.38 5.99
N LEU A 59 -8.63 -4.86 6.54
CA LEU A 59 -8.15 -3.50 6.23
C LEU A 59 -7.84 -3.33 4.74
N PHE A 60 -7.22 -4.32 4.09
CA PHE A 60 -6.91 -4.28 2.66
C PHE A 60 -8.15 -4.49 1.78
N SER A 61 -9.13 -5.23 2.27
CA SER A 61 -10.40 -5.46 1.55
C SER A 61 -11.40 -4.31 1.73
N GLY A 62 -11.10 -3.37 2.64
CA GLY A 62 -11.99 -2.25 2.92
C GLY A 62 -13.31 -2.64 3.57
N GLY A 63 -13.31 -3.68 4.40
CA GLY A 63 -14.51 -4.21 5.06
C GLY A 63 -15.26 -5.26 4.26
N ALA A 64 -14.78 -5.59 3.07
CA ALA A 64 -15.40 -6.61 2.23
C ALA A 64 -15.24 -8.03 2.78
N MET A 65 -14.22 -8.27 3.60
CA MET A 65 -13.97 -9.57 4.24
C MET A 65 -14.98 -9.85 5.35
N THR A 66 -15.40 -8.86 6.12
CA THR A 66 -16.40 -9.00 7.18
C THR A 66 -17.78 -9.37 6.66
N SER A 67 -18.12 -9.00 5.43
CA SER A 67 -19.35 -9.42 4.72
C SER A 67 -19.13 -10.65 3.83
N PHE A 68 -17.89 -11.15 3.74
CA PHE A 68 -17.46 -12.17 2.79
C PHE A 68 -17.99 -11.91 1.38
N SER A 69 -17.72 -10.71 0.90
CA SER A 69 -18.19 -10.28 -0.41
C SER A 69 -17.30 -10.82 -1.54
N ILE A 70 -17.72 -10.64 -2.77
CA ILE A 70 -16.92 -10.94 -3.97
C ILE A 70 -15.56 -10.22 -3.91
N ALA A 71 -15.51 -9.03 -3.30
CA ALA A 71 -14.31 -8.24 -3.08
C ALA A 71 -13.54 -8.60 -1.79
N ALA A 72 -13.86 -9.72 -1.12
CA ALA A 72 -13.28 -10.07 0.19
C ALA A 72 -11.76 -10.14 0.21
N MET A 73 -11.12 -10.60 -0.88
CA MET A 73 -9.66 -10.60 -1.00
C MET A 73 -9.09 -9.20 -1.27
N GLY A 74 -9.92 -8.23 -1.65
CA GLY A 74 -9.49 -6.88 -1.99
C GLY A 74 -8.45 -6.87 -3.11
N VAL A 75 -7.51 -5.93 -3.03
CA VAL A 75 -6.34 -5.82 -3.93
C VAL A 75 -5.09 -6.53 -3.39
N TYR A 76 -5.23 -7.27 -2.28
CA TYR A 76 -4.10 -7.93 -1.60
C TYR A 76 -3.33 -8.92 -2.49
N PRO A 77 -3.97 -9.80 -3.30
CA PRO A 77 -3.25 -10.68 -4.21
C PRO A 77 -2.42 -9.92 -5.25
N TYR A 78 -2.91 -8.78 -5.74
CA TYR A 78 -2.18 -7.92 -6.66
C TYR A 78 -0.96 -7.27 -5.98
N ILE A 79 -1.09 -6.81 -4.74
CA ILE A 79 0.03 -6.26 -3.97
C ILE A 79 1.11 -7.33 -3.81
N THR A 80 0.73 -8.55 -3.44
CA THR A 80 1.66 -9.69 -3.31
C THR A 80 2.37 -9.97 -4.64
N SER A 81 1.64 -10.00 -5.74
CA SER A 81 2.20 -10.18 -7.10
C SER A 81 3.19 -9.06 -7.46
N THR A 82 2.84 -7.82 -7.17
CA THR A 82 3.71 -6.65 -7.41
C THR A 82 5.00 -6.74 -6.61
N ILE A 83 4.95 -7.17 -5.35
CA ILE A 83 6.12 -7.38 -4.50
C ILE A 83 7.03 -8.44 -5.09
N ILE A 84 6.45 -9.60 -5.46
CA ILE A 84 7.19 -10.70 -6.09
C ILE A 84 7.91 -10.20 -7.34
N MET A 85 7.22 -9.49 -8.22
CA MET A 85 7.81 -8.95 -9.46
C MET A 85 8.89 -7.91 -9.19
N GLN A 86 8.71 -7.03 -8.19
CA GLN A 86 9.73 -6.03 -7.83
C GLN A 86 11.01 -6.65 -7.26
N ILE A 87 10.89 -7.76 -6.51
CA ILE A 87 12.04 -8.50 -6.00
C ILE A 87 12.71 -9.30 -7.13
N LEU A 88 11.93 -9.89 -8.03
CA LEU A 88 12.45 -10.69 -9.13
C LEU A 88 13.09 -9.85 -10.25
N THR A 89 12.60 -8.65 -10.49
CA THR A 89 13.12 -7.77 -11.56
C THR A 89 14.63 -7.53 -11.46
N PRO A 90 15.24 -7.16 -10.33
CA PRO A 90 16.69 -7.01 -10.24
C PRO A 90 17.46 -8.34 -10.19
N VAL A 91 16.80 -9.47 -9.92
CA VAL A 91 17.44 -10.79 -9.80
C VAL A 91 17.47 -11.52 -11.15
N ILE A 92 16.43 -11.35 -11.96
CA ILE A 92 16.32 -12.03 -13.26
C ILE A 92 16.75 -11.07 -14.37
N PRO A 93 17.89 -11.35 -15.07
CA PRO A 93 18.44 -10.44 -16.09
C PRO A 93 17.44 -10.06 -17.18
N GLN A 94 16.61 -10.98 -17.63
CA GLN A 94 15.59 -10.73 -18.66
C GLN A 94 14.53 -9.70 -18.21
N LEU A 95 14.12 -9.75 -16.92
CA LEU A 95 13.18 -8.78 -16.35
C LEU A 95 13.85 -7.42 -16.13
N GLU A 96 15.14 -7.42 -15.76
CA GLU A 96 15.91 -6.20 -15.59
C GLU A 96 16.09 -5.46 -16.94
N GLU A 97 16.40 -6.19 -18.01
CA GLU A 97 16.51 -5.64 -19.37
C GLU A 97 15.18 -5.06 -19.82
N MET A 98 14.07 -5.82 -19.67
CA MET A 98 12.73 -5.30 -19.97
C MET A 98 12.41 -4.02 -19.18
N ALA A 99 12.73 -3.96 -17.89
CA ALA A 99 12.48 -2.77 -17.09
C ALA A 99 13.28 -1.54 -17.56
N LYS A 100 14.45 -1.74 -18.20
CA LYS A 100 15.30 -0.68 -18.79
C LYS A 100 14.85 -0.22 -20.18
N GLU A 101 13.97 -0.96 -20.88
CA GLU A 101 13.42 -0.59 -22.21
C GLU A 101 12.49 0.65 -22.17
N GLY A 102 12.33 1.30 -21.02
CA GLY A 102 11.46 2.47 -20.86
C GLY A 102 9.99 2.11 -20.63
N GLU A 103 9.07 2.88 -21.20
CA GLU A 103 7.64 2.74 -20.94
C GLU A 103 7.07 1.42 -21.47
N ALA A 104 7.48 1.00 -22.65
CA ALA A 104 7.03 -0.26 -23.26
C ALA A 104 7.44 -1.48 -22.43
N GLY A 105 8.67 -1.50 -21.91
CA GLY A 105 9.15 -2.56 -21.04
C GLY A 105 8.45 -2.61 -19.69
N ARG A 106 8.19 -1.45 -19.09
CA ARG A 106 7.42 -1.34 -17.83
C ARG A 106 6.00 -1.88 -18.01
N ASN A 107 5.35 -1.59 -19.14
CA ASN A 107 4.02 -2.11 -19.44
C ASN A 107 4.02 -3.64 -19.55
N ARG A 108 5.06 -4.25 -20.14
CA ARG A 108 5.21 -5.71 -20.17
C ARG A 108 5.38 -6.31 -18.77
N VAL A 109 6.21 -5.70 -17.93
CA VAL A 109 6.38 -6.13 -16.53
C VAL A 109 5.05 -6.05 -15.77
N ASN A 110 4.29 -4.97 -15.97
CA ASN A 110 2.95 -4.82 -15.39
C ASN A 110 2.00 -5.92 -15.88
N GLN A 111 1.99 -6.26 -17.17
CA GLN A 111 1.19 -7.36 -17.69
C GLN A 111 1.54 -8.70 -17.02
N ILE A 112 2.83 -9.01 -16.85
CA ILE A 112 3.27 -10.21 -16.13
C ILE A 112 2.75 -10.20 -14.70
N THR A 113 2.78 -9.03 -14.03
CA THR A 113 2.24 -8.86 -12.67
C THR A 113 0.75 -9.18 -12.62
N HIS A 114 -0.04 -8.72 -13.60
CA HIS A 114 -1.47 -9.05 -13.69
C HIS A 114 -1.71 -10.54 -13.91
N TRP A 115 -0.96 -11.18 -14.82
CA TRP A 115 -1.07 -12.62 -15.02
C TRP A 115 -0.70 -13.42 -13.77
N LEU A 116 0.31 -12.98 -13.02
CA LEU A 116 0.69 -13.61 -11.75
C LEU A 116 -0.36 -13.40 -10.65
N THR A 117 -1.12 -12.31 -10.71
CA THR A 117 -2.19 -12.02 -9.74
C THR A 117 -3.31 -13.07 -9.80
N VAL A 118 -3.65 -13.58 -10.99
CA VAL A 118 -4.76 -14.54 -11.16
C VAL A 118 -4.54 -15.84 -10.37
N PRO A 119 -3.44 -16.59 -10.56
CA PRO A 119 -3.20 -17.81 -9.80
C PRO A 119 -3.00 -17.54 -8.30
N LEU A 120 -2.39 -16.41 -7.93
CA LEU A 120 -2.24 -16.04 -6.52
C LEU A 120 -3.60 -15.75 -5.87
N ALA A 121 -4.49 -15.03 -6.56
CA ALA A 121 -5.85 -14.77 -6.07
C ALA A 121 -6.65 -16.06 -5.92
N ALA A 122 -6.57 -16.98 -6.88
CA ALA A 122 -7.24 -18.28 -6.80
C ALA A 122 -6.71 -19.13 -5.64
N PHE A 123 -5.40 -19.17 -5.45
CA PHE A 123 -4.76 -19.89 -4.33
C PHE A 123 -5.18 -19.31 -2.98
N GLN A 124 -5.15 -17.98 -2.84
CA GLN A 124 -5.54 -17.32 -1.59
C GLN A 124 -7.05 -17.46 -1.32
N ALA A 125 -7.90 -17.36 -2.35
CA ALA A 125 -9.34 -17.58 -2.23
C ALA A 125 -9.65 -19.01 -1.74
N TYR A 126 -9.01 -20.01 -2.34
CA TYR A 126 -9.15 -21.40 -1.89
C TYR A 126 -8.69 -21.57 -0.46
N GLY A 127 -7.50 -21.08 -0.11
CA GLY A 127 -6.97 -21.20 1.24
C GLY A 127 -7.84 -20.50 2.29
N THR A 128 -8.36 -19.30 1.98
CA THR A 128 -9.30 -18.61 2.87
C THR A 128 -10.58 -19.44 3.07
N GLY A 129 -11.09 -20.06 2.01
CA GLY A 129 -12.23 -20.99 2.10
C GLY A 129 -11.96 -22.17 3.03
N VAL A 130 -10.75 -22.78 2.96
CA VAL A 130 -10.35 -23.87 3.85
C VAL A 130 -10.36 -23.43 5.32
N VAL A 131 -9.81 -22.25 5.63
CA VAL A 131 -9.79 -21.72 7.01
C VAL A 131 -11.21 -21.47 7.52
N LEU A 132 -12.08 -20.92 6.67
CA LEU A 132 -13.47 -20.61 7.04
C LEU A 132 -14.35 -21.87 7.21
N THR A 133 -13.97 -22.98 6.56
CA THR A 133 -14.68 -24.25 6.66
C THR A 133 -14.24 -25.08 7.86
N SER A 134 -12.96 -24.96 8.27
CA SER A 134 -12.40 -25.79 9.33
C SER A 134 -13.08 -25.61 10.70
N GLY A 135 -13.77 -24.49 10.93
CA GLY A 135 -14.49 -24.21 12.17
C GLY A 135 -13.63 -24.27 13.44
N GLN A 136 -12.30 -24.39 13.30
CA GLN A 136 -11.38 -24.65 14.40
C GLN A 136 -11.41 -23.59 15.52
N GLN A 137 -11.87 -22.38 15.20
CA GLN A 137 -11.87 -21.27 16.17
C GLN A 137 -13.25 -20.96 16.74
N THR A 138 -14.31 -21.21 15.97
CA THR A 138 -15.68 -20.85 16.37
C THR A 138 -16.58 -22.08 16.66
N GLY A 139 -16.09 -23.28 16.37
CA GLY A 139 -16.88 -24.51 16.47
C GLY A 139 -18.01 -24.63 15.43
N VAL A 140 -18.27 -23.57 14.65
CA VAL A 140 -19.29 -23.54 13.60
C VAL A 140 -18.65 -23.16 12.28
N PRO A 141 -18.77 -23.98 11.21
CA PRO A 141 -18.20 -23.65 9.92
C PRO A 141 -18.89 -22.41 9.32
N VAL A 142 -18.09 -21.46 8.85
CA VAL A 142 -18.58 -20.27 8.15
C VAL A 142 -19.09 -20.62 6.76
N LEU A 143 -18.42 -21.60 6.09
CA LEU A 143 -18.83 -22.16 4.82
C LEU A 143 -19.27 -23.61 5.03
N ALA A 144 -20.57 -23.88 4.86
CA ALA A 144 -21.15 -25.20 5.11
C ALA A 144 -20.74 -26.25 4.06
N ARG A 145 -20.47 -25.84 2.83
CA ARG A 145 -20.14 -26.72 1.68
C ARG A 145 -18.90 -26.20 0.95
N PHE A 146 -17.73 -26.58 1.44
CA PHE A 146 -16.47 -26.22 0.81
C PHE A 146 -15.53 -27.45 0.86
N GLY A 147 -15.00 -27.87 -0.28
CA GLY A 147 -14.10 -29.02 -0.42
C GLY A 147 -13.90 -29.42 -1.87
N LEU A 148 -12.92 -30.29 -2.10
CA LEU A 148 -12.55 -30.77 -3.44
C LEU A 148 -13.27 -32.08 -3.84
N THR A 149 -14.18 -32.60 -3.01
CA THR A 149 -14.83 -33.89 -3.21
C THR A 149 -16.35 -33.80 -3.17
N GLY A 150 -17.01 -34.57 -4.02
CA GLY A 150 -18.46 -34.74 -4.05
C GLY A 150 -19.26 -33.46 -4.32
N ASP A 151 -20.35 -33.26 -3.61
CA ASP A 151 -21.28 -32.13 -3.80
C ASP A 151 -20.70 -30.76 -3.41
N ALA A 152 -19.53 -30.72 -2.76
CA ALA A 152 -18.86 -29.49 -2.36
C ALA A 152 -18.00 -28.88 -3.49
N LEU A 153 -17.66 -29.65 -4.53
CA LEU A 153 -16.74 -29.20 -5.60
C LEU A 153 -17.28 -27.97 -6.34
N LEU A 154 -18.52 -28.02 -6.77
CA LEU A 154 -19.13 -26.95 -7.58
C LEU A 154 -19.29 -25.63 -6.78
N PRO A 155 -19.77 -25.64 -5.52
CA PRO A 155 -19.74 -24.45 -4.66
C PRO A 155 -18.33 -23.91 -4.44
N THR A 156 -17.33 -24.77 -4.24
CA THR A 156 -15.93 -24.35 -4.03
C THR A 156 -15.36 -23.61 -5.27
N ILE A 157 -15.57 -24.19 -6.46
CA ILE A 157 -15.16 -23.57 -7.72
C ILE A 157 -15.86 -22.21 -7.89
N ALA A 158 -17.16 -22.13 -7.62
CA ALA A 158 -17.94 -20.90 -7.73
C ALA A 158 -17.40 -19.82 -6.78
N ILE A 159 -17.10 -20.15 -5.51
CA ILE A 159 -16.53 -19.24 -4.53
C ILE A 159 -15.15 -18.73 -4.98
N VAL A 160 -14.25 -19.65 -5.35
CA VAL A 160 -12.87 -19.31 -5.77
C VAL A 160 -12.89 -18.42 -7.01
N LEU A 161 -13.69 -18.78 -8.01
CA LEU A 161 -13.82 -17.97 -9.23
C LEU A 161 -14.43 -16.60 -8.95
N SER A 162 -15.45 -16.52 -8.11
CA SER A 162 -16.09 -15.24 -7.75
C SER A 162 -15.13 -14.31 -7.03
N MET A 163 -14.37 -14.80 -6.04
CA MET A 163 -13.39 -14.02 -5.31
C MET A 163 -12.19 -13.61 -6.18
N THR A 164 -11.73 -14.51 -7.07
CA THR A 164 -10.67 -14.19 -8.04
C THR A 164 -11.13 -13.13 -9.02
N ALA A 165 -12.32 -13.26 -9.57
CA ALA A 165 -12.92 -12.27 -10.47
C ALA A 165 -13.12 -10.92 -9.76
N GLY A 166 -13.55 -10.93 -8.50
CA GLY A 166 -13.66 -9.73 -7.68
C GLY A 166 -12.32 -9.02 -7.50
N THR A 167 -11.25 -9.75 -7.20
CA THR A 167 -9.89 -9.16 -7.12
C THR A 167 -9.46 -8.54 -8.45
N ILE A 168 -9.63 -9.24 -9.57
CA ILE A 168 -9.27 -8.73 -10.90
C ILE A 168 -10.09 -7.48 -11.24
N LEU A 169 -11.38 -7.48 -10.91
CA LEU A 169 -12.26 -6.33 -11.10
C LEU A 169 -11.78 -5.11 -10.30
N LEU A 170 -11.37 -5.31 -9.04
CA LEU A 170 -10.83 -4.22 -8.20
C LEU A 170 -9.51 -3.68 -8.73
N VAL A 171 -8.63 -4.54 -9.22
CA VAL A 171 -7.37 -4.12 -9.84
C VAL A 171 -7.65 -3.31 -11.10
N TRP A 172 -8.54 -3.79 -11.97
CA TRP A 172 -8.97 -3.05 -13.16
C TRP A 172 -9.59 -1.69 -12.83
N MET A 173 -10.44 -1.61 -11.80
CA MET A 173 -10.97 -0.33 -11.31
C MET A 173 -9.85 0.60 -10.82
N GLY A 174 -8.83 0.05 -10.13
CA GLY A 174 -7.65 0.80 -9.73
C GLY A 174 -6.88 1.38 -10.92
N GLU A 175 -6.70 0.60 -11.98
CA GLU A 175 -6.07 1.08 -13.22
C GLU A 175 -6.88 2.18 -13.88
N LEU A 176 -8.19 2.01 -13.99
CA LEU A 176 -9.07 3.05 -14.52
C LEU A 176 -8.96 4.37 -13.75
N ILE A 177 -8.84 4.32 -12.41
CA ILE A 177 -8.60 5.52 -11.61
C ILE A 177 -7.22 6.12 -11.93
N THR A 178 -6.19 5.29 -12.09
CA THR A 178 -4.82 5.75 -12.38
C THR A 178 -4.76 6.43 -13.76
N GLU A 179 -5.46 5.91 -14.76
CA GLU A 179 -5.47 6.45 -16.13
C GLU A 179 -6.38 7.69 -16.27
N ASN A 180 -7.60 7.59 -15.78
CA ASN A 180 -8.64 8.60 -16.02
C ASN A 180 -9.00 9.44 -14.80
N GLY A 181 -8.48 9.12 -13.64
CA GLY A 181 -8.75 9.79 -12.36
C GLY A 181 -7.57 10.63 -11.87
N ILE A 182 -7.42 10.67 -10.54
CA ILE A 182 -6.33 11.37 -9.84
C ILE A 182 -5.67 10.38 -8.88
N GLY A 183 -4.34 10.37 -8.86
CA GLY A 183 -3.57 9.55 -7.93
C GLY A 183 -3.32 8.13 -8.41
N ASN A 184 -2.72 7.31 -7.54
CA ASN A 184 -2.58 5.88 -7.77
C ASN A 184 -3.88 5.17 -7.38
N GLY A 185 -4.58 4.59 -8.35
CA GLY A 185 -5.92 4.05 -8.14
C GLY A 185 -5.99 2.89 -7.15
N VAL A 186 -4.99 2.00 -7.13
CA VAL A 186 -4.95 0.90 -6.14
C VAL A 186 -4.82 1.46 -4.73
N SER A 187 -3.95 2.46 -4.54
CA SER A 187 -3.80 3.16 -3.25
C SER A 187 -5.09 3.87 -2.83
N ILE A 188 -5.82 4.46 -3.78
CA ILE A 188 -7.10 5.12 -3.52
C ILE A 188 -8.20 4.12 -3.15
N ILE A 189 -8.22 2.93 -3.73
CA ILE A 189 -9.16 1.87 -3.34
C ILE A 189 -8.88 1.42 -1.90
N ILE A 190 -7.61 1.21 -1.54
CA ILE A 190 -7.21 0.87 -0.16
C ILE A 190 -7.61 1.99 0.80
N PHE A 191 -7.31 3.23 0.44
CA PHE A 191 -7.69 4.43 1.21
C PHE A 191 -9.21 4.49 1.44
N ALA A 192 -10.01 4.34 0.39
CA ALA A 192 -11.47 4.34 0.49
C ALA A 192 -11.99 3.21 1.39
N GLY A 193 -11.36 2.04 1.33
CA GLY A 193 -11.63 0.93 2.20
C GLY A 193 -11.41 1.28 3.68
N ILE A 194 -10.23 1.83 4.02
CA ILE A 194 -9.89 2.21 5.38
C ILE A 194 -10.81 3.32 5.90
N VAL A 195 -10.98 4.39 5.12
CA VAL A 195 -11.80 5.55 5.51
C VAL A 195 -13.26 5.17 5.74
N SER A 196 -13.80 4.26 4.94
CA SER A 196 -15.20 3.82 5.09
C SER A 196 -15.48 3.09 6.41
N ARG A 197 -14.45 2.53 7.06
CA ARG A 197 -14.56 1.86 8.37
C ARG A 197 -14.30 2.80 9.55
N LEU A 198 -13.66 3.94 9.34
CA LEU A 198 -13.34 4.88 10.41
C LEU A 198 -14.56 5.26 11.27
N PRO A 199 -15.75 5.60 10.71
CA PRO A 199 -16.91 5.95 11.52
C PRO A 199 -17.34 4.81 12.44
N GLN A 200 -17.33 3.57 11.94
CA GLN A 200 -17.70 2.39 12.72
C GLN A 200 -16.68 2.10 13.83
N MET A 201 -15.37 2.20 13.53
CA MET A 201 -14.30 2.00 14.50
C MET A 201 -14.34 3.05 15.61
N ILE A 202 -14.56 4.32 15.25
CA ILE A 202 -14.73 5.41 16.21
C ILE A 202 -15.97 5.15 17.08
N GLY A 203 -17.10 4.78 16.48
CA GLY A 203 -18.33 4.46 17.22
C GLY A 203 -18.15 3.32 18.20
N GLN A 204 -17.49 2.24 17.82
CA GLN A 204 -17.17 1.09 18.69
C GLN A 204 -16.20 1.49 19.82
N SER A 205 -15.18 2.30 19.52
CA SER A 205 -14.24 2.81 20.53
C SER A 205 -14.94 3.70 21.56
N LEU A 206 -15.87 4.56 21.11
CA LEU A 206 -16.67 5.41 22.01
C LEU A 206 -17.62 4.61 22.87
N ALA A 207 -18.28 3.60 22.32
CA ALA A 207 -19.22 2.74 23.05
C ALA A 207 -18.52 1.79 24.04
N GLY A 208 -17.30 1.33 23.71
CA GLY A 208 -16.53 0.41 24.54
C GLY A 208 -15.68 1.06 25.62
N THR A 209 -15.48 2.38 25.57
CA THR A 209 -14.58 3.08 26.49
C THR A 209 -15.37 3.89 27.52
N THR A 210 -15.41 3.40 28.75
CA THR A 210 -16.06 4.12 29.88
C THR A 210 -15.19 5.24 30.45
N ASN A 211 -13.89 5.27 30.12
CA ASN A 211 -12.93 6.21 30.70
C ASN A 211 -12.62 7.36 29.70
N VAL A 212 -13.09 8.57 30.04
CA VAL A 212 -12.83 9.80 29.26
C VAL A 212 -11.33 10.07 29.08
N LEU A 213 -10.51 9.73 30.08
CA LEU A 213 -9.05 9.88 30.01
C LEU A 213 -8.42 9.04 28.91
N THR A 214 -8.84 7.77 28.75
CA THR A 214 -8.34 6.88 27.71
C THR A 214 -8.67 7.42 26.32
N LEU A 215 -9.87 7.97 26.16
CA LEU A 215 -10.33 8.55 24.89
C LEU A 215 -9.53 9.83 24.55
N LEU A 216 -9.20 10.65 25.53
CA LEU A 216 -8.40 11.84 25.36
C LEU A 216 -6.95 11.48 24.99
N VAL A 217 -6.33 10.51 25.66
CA VAL A 217 -5.00 9.99 25.32
C VAL A 217 -4.97 9.46 23.87
N PHE A 218 -5.99 8.71 23.48
CA PHE A 218 -6.11 8.18 22.12
C PHE A 218 -6.17 9.29 21.07
N LEU A 219 -6.98 10.32 21.30
CA LEU A 219 -7.09 11.46 20.39
C LEU A 219 -5.76 12.20 20.26
N VAL A 220 -5.08 12.44 21.40
CA VAL A 220 -3.77 13.10 21.41
C VAL A 220 -2.71 12.28 20.69
N VAL A 221 -2.62 10.98 20.94
CA VAL A 221 -1.70 10.07 20.24
C VAL A 221 -1.99 10.04 18.74
N GLY A 222 -3.27 9.97 18.34
CA GLY A 222 -3.67 10.03 16.94
C GLY A 222 -3.24 11.32 16.26
N LEU A 223 -3.47 12.47 16.88
CA LEU A 223 -3.06 13.78 16.35
C LEU A 223 -1.54 13.90 16.22
N ILE A 224 -0.79 13.47 17.27
CA ILE A 224 0.68 13.48 17.22
C ILE A 224 1.18 12.57 16.09
N THR A 225 0.59 11.39 15.94
CA THR A 225 0.95 10.45 14.87
C THR A 225 0.72 11.07 13.49
N VAL A 226 -0.45 11.66 13.25
CA VAL A 226 -0.75 12.33 11.98
C VAL A 226 0.23 13.47 11.73
N ALA A 227 0.48 14.34 12.71
CA ALA A 227 1.42 15.45 12.59
C ALA A 227 2.84 14.96 12.27
N ALA A 228 3.32 13.91 12.95
CA ALA A 228 4.62 13.30 12.71
C ALA A 228 4.73 12.71 11.30
N ILE A 229 3.68 12.02 10.83
CA ILE A 229 3.62 11.49 9.46
C ILE A 229 3.74 12.61 8.43
N VAL A 230 2.97 13.69 8.58
CA VAL A 230 3.00 14.82 7.66
C VAL A 230 4.38 15.46 7.62
N VAL A 231 4.99 15.72 8.79
CA VAL A 231 6.33 16.33 8.90
C VAL A 231 7.38 15.49 8.18
N ILE A 232 7.40 14.17 8.40
CA ILE A 232 8.42 13.30 7.79
C ILE A 232 8.18 13.10 6.28
N GLN A 233 6.93 13.04 5.83
CA GLN A 233 6.63 12.91 4.40
C GLN A 233 6.91 14.19 3.60
N GLU A 234 6.76 15.36 4.24
CA GLU A 234 7.09 16.65 3.62
C GLU A 234 8.56 17.04 3.78
N ALA A 235 9.27 16.43 4.73
CA ALA A 235 10.68 16.70 4.97
C ALA A 235 11.52 16.34 3.75
N GLN A 236 12.31 17.32 3.26
CA GLN A 236 13.17 17.16 2.10
C GLN A 236 14.54 17.82 2.30
N ARG A 237 15.58 17.18 1.80
CA ARG A 237 16.91 17.78 1.69
C ARG A 237 17.10 18.34 0.29
N ARG A 238 17.32 19.64 0.17
CA ARG A 238 17.57 20.33 -1.11
C ARG A 238 19.05 20.30 -1.43
N ILE A 239 19.44 19.68 -2.56
CA ILE A 239 20.81 19.66 -3.05
C ILE A 239 20.93 20.71 -4.14
N PRO A 240 21.84 21.70 -4.00
CA PRO A 240 22.03 22.73 -5.02
C PRO A 240 22.65 22.14 -6.28
N VAL A 241 22.10 22.48 -7.43
CA VAL A 241 22.61 22.11 -8.77
C VAL A 241 22.77 23.37 -9.60
N GLN A 242 23.85 23.47 -10.29
CA GLN A 242 24.15 24.55 -11.22
C GLN A 242 24.19 24.01 -12.64
N TYR A 243 23.61 24.75 -13.58
CA TYR A 243 23.73 24.47 -15.00
C TYR A 243 24.77 25.40 -15.63
N ALA A 244 25.62 24.84 -16.52
CA ALA A 244 26.65 25.60 -17.20
C ALA A 244 26.04 26.72 -18.04
N LYS A 245 26.62 27.91 -17.95
CA LYS A 245 26.25 29.04 -18.82
C LYS A 245 26.74 28.74 -20.24
N ARG A 246 25.84 28.84 -21.21
CA ARG A 246 26.20 28.76 -22.63
C ARG A 246 26.05 30.16 -23.23
N VAL A 247 27.15 30.65 -23.84
CA VAL A 247 27.15 31.88 -24.61
C VAL A 247 26.95 31.52 -26.08
N ARG A 248 25.91 32.07 -26.70
CA ARG A 248 25.65 31.91 -28.13
C ARG A 248 25.52 33.31 -28.74
N GLY A 249 26.60 33.75 -29.37
CA GLY A 249 26.73 35.13 -29.84
C GLY A 249 26.85 36.11 -28.67
N THR A 250 26.05 37.17 -28.69
CA THR A 250 25.98 38.19 -27.62
C THR A 250 25.00 37.87 -26.50
N ARG A 251 24.28 36.73 -26.59
CA ARG A 251 23.27 36.34 -25.60
C ARG A 251 23.79 35.20 -24.72
N MET A 252 23.66 35.39 -23.40
CA MET A 252 23.93 34.35 -22.41
C MET A 252 22.64 33.55 -22.13
N TYR A 253 22.73 32.23 -22.33
CA TYR A 253 21.66 31.29 -22.00
C TYR A 253 22.13 30.37 -20.87
N GLY A 254 21.26 30.13 -19.87
CA GLY A 254 21.55 29.25 -18.73
C GLY A 254 22.15 30.00 -17.53
N GLY A 255 22.74 29.24 -16.61
CA GLY A 255 23.29 29.78 -15.36
C GLY A 255 22.27 29.89 -14.22
N GLN A 256 21.09 29.27 -14.37
CA GLN A 256 20.14 29.15 -13.26
C GLN A 256 20.62 28.09 -12.27
N SER A 257 20.65 28.46 -10.99
CA SER A 257 20.84 27.52 -9.91
C SER A 257 19.46 26.94 -9.55
N THR A 258 19.38 25.63 -9.50
CA THR A 258 18.19 24.91 -9.06
C THR A 258 18.55 23.95 -7.93
N HIS A 259 17.55 23.29 -7.34
CA HIS A 259 17.77 22.35 -6.27
C HIS A 259 17.09 21.03 -6.59
N ILE A 260 17.76 19.91 -6.28
CA ILE A 260 17.14 18.58 -6.31
C ILE A 260 16.55 18.33 -4.92
N PRO A 261 15.20 18.20 -4.79
CA PRO A 261 14.59 17.84 -3.52
C PRO A 261 14.69 16.33 -3.31
N LEU A 262 15.48 15.88 -2.34
CA LEU A 262 15.51 14.50 -1.88
C LEU A 262 14.60 14.40 -0.64
N ARG A 263 13.49 13.68 -0.75
CA ARG A 263 12.56 13.47 0.37
C ARG A 263 13.17 12.53 1.39
N VAL A 264 12.89 12.74 2.68
CA VAL A 264 13.31 11.85 3.77
C VAL A 264 12.66 10.50 3.63
N ASN A 265 11.38 10.48 3.30
CA ASN A 265 10.66 9.28 2.91
C ASN A 265 10.37 9.31 1.40
N SER A 266 11.37 8.97 0.59
CA SER A 266 11.21 8.88 -0.87
C SER A 266 10.36 7.69 -1.31
N ALA A 267 10.31 6.66 -0.48
CA ALA A 267 9.55 5.44 -0.74
C ALA A 267 8.05 5.57 -0.43
N GLY A 268 7.63 6.63 0.27
CA GLY A 268 6.24 6.82 0.68
C GLY A 268 5.75 5.76 1.66
N MET A 269 4.52 5.31 1.50
CA MET A 269 3.90 4.28 2.33
C MET A 269 4.06 2.85 1.77
N ILE A 270 4.52 2.70 0.54
CA ILE A 270 4.59 1.42 -0.17
C ILE A 270 5.42 0.37 0.59
N PRO A 271 6.60 0.69 1.17
CA PRO A 271 7.38 -0.27 1.94
C PRO A 271 6.63 -0.87 3.12
N LEU A 272 5.75 -0.10 3.76
CA LEU A 272 4.96 -0.57 4.89
C LEU A 272 3.88 -1.57 4.43
N ILE A 273 3.20 -1.28 3.31
CA ILE A 273 2.24 -2.21 2.71
C ILE A 273 2.94 -3.50 2.31
N PHE A 274 4.14 -3.42 1.73
CA PHE A 274 4.93 -4.57 1.34
C PHE A 274 5.38 -5.41 2.54
N ALA A 275 5.93 -4.77 3.57
CA ALA A 275 6.33 -5.46 4.79
C ALA A 275 5.15 -6.17 5.44
N MET A 276 3.98 -5.51 5.50
CA MET A 276 2.77 -6.10 6.04
C MET A 276 2.30 -7.30 5.20
N SER A 277 2.32 -7.18 3.87
CA SER A 277 1.98 -8.30 2.98
C SER A 277 2.94 -9.47 3.11
N MET A 278 4.25 -9.21 3.24
CA MET A 278 5.27 -10.25 3.48
C MET A 278 5.11 -10.95 4.83
N MET A 279 4.60 -10.26 5.85
CA MET A 279 4.29 -10.87 7.15
C MET A 279 2.98 -11.68 7.11
N LEU A 280 1.96 -11.16 6.44
CA LEU A 280 0.66 -11.81 6.34
C LEU A 280 0.68 -13.06 5.46
N PHE A 281 1.42 -13.04 4.34
CA PHE A 281 1.41 -14.13 3.38
C PHE A 281 1.86 -15.47 3.96
N PRO A 282 3.02 -15.59 4.66
CA PRO A 282 3.40 -16.86 5.28
C PRO A 282 2.44 -17.29 6.39
N GLY A 283 1.89 -16.34 7.17
CA GLY A 283 0.91 -16.62 8.22
C GLY A 283 -0.39 -17.18 7.65
N THR A 284 -0.90 -16.60 6.56
CA THR A 284 -2.11 -17.10 5.89
C THR A 284 -1.87 -18.46 5.24
N VAL A 285 -0.75 -18.66 4.54
CA VAL A 285 -0.39 -19.95 3.96
C VAL A 285 -0.24 -21.02 5.05
N ALA A 286 0.44 -20.72 6.15
CA ALA A 286 0.56 -21.61 7.28
C ALA A 286 -0.80 -21.99 7.87
N SER A 287 -1.73 -21.04 7.98
CA SER A 287 -3.07 -21.30 8.50
C SER A 287 -3.85 -22.32 7.65
N TYR A 288 -3.60 -22.39 6.34
CA TYR A 288 -4.24 -23.38 5.45
C TYR A 288 -3.81 -24.82 5.74
N PHE A 289 -2.60 -25.02 6.24
CA PHE A 289 -2.01 -26.34 6.49
C PHE A 289 -2.03 -26.75 7.97
N MET A 290 -2.57 -25.93 8.88
CA MET A 290 -2.62 -26.23 10.31
C MET A 290 -3.40 -27.51 10.65
N ALA A 291 -4.40 -27.87 9.82
CA ALA A 291 -5.20 -29.07 9.96
C ALA A 291 -4.54 -30.33 9.38
N ALA A 292 -3.41 -30.20 8.68
CA ALA A 292 -2.70 -31.34 8.10
C ALA A 292 -2.07 -32.19 9.20
N SER A 293 -2.04 -33.52 9.00
CA SER A 293 -1.40 -34.47 9.91
C SER A 293 0.09 -34.61 9.61
N GLY A 294 0.89 -34.91 10.66
CA GLY A 294 2.34 -35.15 10.53
C GLY A 294 3.20 -33.90 10.45
N PHE A 295 4.40 -34.03 9.88
CA PHE A 295 5.43 -32.97 9.82
C PHE A 295 4.92 -31.66 9.20
N VAL A 296 4.07 -31.73 8.18
CA VAL A 296 3.50 -30.55 7.50
C VAL A 296 2.63 -29.73 8.48
N GLY A 297 1.79 -30.38 9.28
CA GLY A 297 0.97 -29.71 10.27
C GLY A 297 1.78 -29.08 11.41
N GLU A 298 2.85 -29.76 11.87
CA GLU A 298 3.72 -29.19 12.91
C GLU A 298 4.52 -28.00 12.39
N ALA A 299 5.07 -28.08 11.19
CA ALA A 299 5.75 -26.97 10.54
C ALA A 299 4.81 -25.79 10.30
N ALA A 300 3.57 -26.06 9.89
CA ALA A 300 2.55 -25.02 9.71
C ALA A 300 2.18 -24.33 11.03
N LYS A 301 2.00 -25.07 12.13
CA LYS A 301 1.74 -24.52 13.46
C LYS A 301 2.90 -23.66 13.96
N PHE A 302 4.14 -24.12 13.76
CA PHE A 302 5.32 -23.35 14.11
C PHE A 302 5.40 -22.04 13.30
N ALA A 303 5.24 -22.12 11.97
CA ALA A 303 5.22 -20.95 11.10
C ALA A 303 4.08 -19.98 11.49
N TYR A 304 2.87 -20.49 11.71
CA TYR A 304 1.75 -19.67 12.17
C TYR A 304 2.05 -18.96 13.49
N GLY A 305 2.69 -19.64 14.45
CA GLY A 305 3.11 -19.04 15.72
C GLY A 305 4.10 -17.88 15.57
N LEU A 306 5.02 -17.98 14.59
CA LEU A 306 5.98 -16.91 14.29
C LEU A 306 5.30 -15.69 13.64
N PHE A 307 4.37 -15.93 12.73
CA PHE A 307 3.68 -14.89 11.95
C PHE A 307 2.34 -14.47 12.57
N ASN A 308 2.04 -14.90 13.79
CA ASN A 308 0.86 -14.46 14.53
C ASN A 308 1.12 -13.11 15.20
N SER A 309 0.26 -12.14 14.92
CA SER A 309 0.35 -10.76 15.40
C SER A 309 0.21 -10.59 16.94
N SER A 310 -0.13 -11.66 17.66
CA SER A 310 -0.27 -11.63 19.13
C SER A 310 1.08 -11.59 19.88
N GLY A 311 2.19 -11.96 19.22
CA GLY A 311 3.50 -12.09 19.86
C GLY A 311 4.42 -10.88 19.64
N PRO A 312 5.29 -10.54 20.63
CA PRO A 312 6.26 -9.46 20.47
C PRO A 312 7.29 -9.74 19.35
N LEU A 313 7.57 -11.02 19.07
CA LEU A 313 8.49 -11.43 18.00
C LEU A 313 7.96 -11.03 16.62
N TYR A 314 6.65 -11.16 16.38
CA TYR A 314 6.01 -10.70 15.16
C TYR A 314 6.29 -9.21 14.91
N TRP A 315 6.08 -8.37 15.92
CA TRP A 315 6.26 -6.93 15.82
C TRP A 315 7.73 -6.52 15.64
N ALA A 316 8.65 -7.25 16.28
CA ALA A 316 10.08 -7.05 16.07
C ALA A 316 10.49 -7.41 14.62
N MET A 317 10.04 -8.55 14.10
CA MET A 317 10.28 -8.95 12.70
C MET A 317 9.65 -7.95 11.74
N TYR A 318 8.43 -7.49 12.00
CA TYR A 318 7.73 -6.50 11.19
C TYR A 318 8.50 -5.18 11.16
N PHE A 319 9.01 -4.68 12.29
CA PHE A 319 9.87 -3.50 12.36
C PHE A 319 11.10 -3.63 11.45
N VAL A 320 11.86 -4.71 11.60
CA VAL A 320 13.07 -4.96 10.80
C VAL A 320 12.74 -5.03 9.32
N LEU A 321 11.63 -5.68 8.99
CA LEU A 321 11.19 -5.86 7.61
C LEU A 321 10.74 -4.52 6.98
N VAL A 322 10.03 -3.66 7.74
CA VAL A 322 9.66 -2.31 7.29
C VAL A 322 10.90 -1.47 7.01
N VAL A 323 11.88 -1.49 7.92
CA VAL A 323 13.15 -0.78 7.73
C VAL A 323 13.88 -1.30 6.48
N GLY A 324 14.03 -2.61 6.33
CA GLY A 324 14.67 -3.24 5.18
C GLY A 324 13.98 -2.90 3.86
N MET A 325 12.65 -3.03 3.82
CA MET A 325 11.86 -2.70 2.62
C MET A 325 11.90 -1.22 2.28
N THR A 326 12.01 -0.33 3.26
CA THR A 326 12.17 1.12 3.01
C THR A 326 13.49 1.40 2.30
N PHE A 327 14.58 0.78 2.73
CA PHE A 327 15.87 0.90 2.04
C PHE A 327 15.83 0.30 0.64
N PHE A 328 15.31 -0.91 0.52
CA PHE A 328 15.19 -1.60 -0.78
C PHE A 328 14.40 -0.75 -1.78
N TYR A 329 13.21 -0.32 -1.41
CA TYR A 329 12.33 0.43 -2.30
C TYR A 329 12.88 1.82 -2.65
N THR A 330 13.50 2.50 -1.68
CA THR A 330 14.17 3.80 -1.93
C THR A 330 15.29 3.65 -2.95
N MET A 331 16.11 2.58 -2.84
CA MET A 331 17.18 2.31 -3.81
C MET A 331 16.62 2.00 -5.19
N VAL A 332 15.59 1.19 -5.30
CA VAL A 332 14.94 0.83 -6.56
C VAL A 332 14.40 2.08 -7.27
N ILE A 333 13.64 2.93 -6.56
CA ILE A 333 13.11 4.18 -7.14
C ILE A 333 14.24 5.10 -7.60
N PHE A 334 15.27 5.26 -6.79
CA PHE A 334 16.39 6.16 -7.12
C PHE A 334 17.15 5.68 -8.37
N GLN A 335 17.39 4.39 -8.49
CA GLN A 335 18.01 3.79 -9.68
C GLN A 335 17.15 3.98 -10.94
N GLN A 336 15.83 3.81 -10.84
CA GLN A 336 14.92 4.02 -11.96
C GLN A 336 14.85 5.46 -12.45
N GLN A 337 15.11 6.44 -11.60
CA GLN A 337 15.11 7.86 -11.95
C GLN A 337 16.35 8.30 -12.75
N ASN A 338 17.43 7.52 -12.72
CA ASN A 338 18.71 7.81 -13.41
C ASN A 338 19.19 9.27 -13.25
N LEU A 339 18.95 9.85 -12.05
CA LEU A 339 19.22 11.26 -11.78
C LEU A 339 20.66 11.70 -12.11
N PRO A 340 21.72 10.93 -11.76
CA PRO A 340 23.10 11.33 -12.07
C PRO A 340 23.38 11.44 -13.57
N GLU A 341 22.88 10.49 -14.37
CA GLU A 341 23.04 10.48 -15.82
C GLU A 341 22.25 11.61 -16.48
N ASN A 342 21.04 11.86 -16.02
CA ASN A 342 20.20 12.95 -16.51
C ASN A 342 20.86 14.30 -16.22
N LEU A 343 21.43 14.52 -15.03
CA LEU A 343 22.19 15.71 -14.70
C LEU A 343 23.37 15.90 -15.66
N GLN A 344 24.10 14.84 -15.93
CA GLN A 344 25.25 14.91 -16.86
C GLN A 344 24.81 15.23 -18.29
N LYS A 345 23.72 14.59 -18.78
CA LYS A 345 23.16 14.84 -20.13
C LYS A 345 22.70 16.30 -20.32
N TYR A 346 22.11 16.89 -19.29
CA TYR A 346 21.65 18.29 -19.34
C TYR A 346 22.70 19.33 -18.92
N GLY A 347 23.95 18.92 -18.67
CA GLY A 347 25.03 19.82 -18.29
C GLY A 347 24.87 20.41 -16.88
N GLY A 348 24.12 19.76 -16.02
CA GLY A 348 23.99 20.10 -14.61
C GLY A 348 25.10 19.48 -13.77
N PHE A 349 25.59 20.20 -12.78
CA PHE A 349 26.60 19.71 -11.84
C PHE A 349 26.31 20.19 -10.41
N ILE A 350 26.78 19.42 -9.45
CA ILE A 350 26.72 19.80 -8.03
C ILE A 350 27.99 20.58 -7.70
N PRO A 351 27.91 21.78 -7.12
CA PRO A 351 29.10 22.57 -6.78
C PRO A 351 30.07 21.77 -5.93
N GLY A 352 31.34 21.73 -6.37
CA GLY A 352 32.43 20.99 -5.70
C GLY A 352 32.51 19.50 -6.02
N ILE A 353 31.62 18.94 -6.87
CA ILE A 353 31.60 17.50 -7.24
C ILE A 353 31.70 17.37 -8.76
N ARG A 354 32.60 16.51 -9.24
CA ARG A 354 32.72 16.22 -10.67
C ARG A 354 31.51 15.53 -11.23
N PRO A 355 30.99 15.94 -12.42
CA PRO A 355 29.86 15.22 -13.06
C PRO A 355 30.19 13.75 -13.35
N GLY A 356 29.17 12.90 -13.36
CA GLY A 356 29.29 11.48 -13.62
C GLY A 356 29.30 10.63 -12.36
N ARG A 357 30.19 9.63 -12.29
CA ARG A 357 30.24 8.65 -11.18
C ARG A 357 30.41 9.28 -9.80
N PRO A 358 31.25 10.31 -9.55
CA PRO A 358 31.34 10.94 -8.23
C PRO A 358 30.03 11.60 -7.78
N THR A 359 29.26 12.15 -8.75
CA THR A 359 27.92 12.71 -8.45
C THR A 359 26.95 11.61 -8.01
N ALA A 360 26.99 10.44 -8.68
CA ALA A 360 26.17 9.29 -8.30
C ALA A 360 26.51 8.79 -6.89
N GLU A 361 27.79 8.64 -6.58
CA GLU A 361 28.27 8.20 -5.27
C GLU A 361 27.87 9.19 -4.16
N TYR A 362 27.97 10.49 -4.41
CA TYR A 362 27.54 11.51 -3.46
C TYR A 362 26.03 11.47 -3.21
N LEU A 363 25.21 11.41 -4.27
CA LEU A 363 23.74 11.35 -4.16
C LEU A 363 23.31 10.09 -3.42
N ASN A 364 23.91 8.93 -3.74
CA ASN A 364 23.65 7.67 -3.02
C ASN A 364 23.99 7.76 -1.53
N LYS A 365 25.14 8.37 -1.19
CA LYS A 365 25.55 8.56 0.20
C LYS A 365 24.59 9.47 0.98
N VAL A 366 24.13 10.54 0.35
CA VAL A 366 23.13 11.44 0.96
C VAL A 366 21.81 10.73 1.13
N LEU A 367 21.33 10.04 0.07
CA LEU A 367 20.09 9.27 0.08
C LEU A 367 20.10 8.23 1.20
N TYR A 368 21.15 7.41 1.30
CA TYR A 368 21.30 6.40 2.33
C TYR A 368 21.17 6.97 3.75
N ARG A 369 21.82 8.12 4.02
CA ARG A 369 21.74 8.79 5.33
C ARG A 369 20.36 9.32 5.66
N ILE A 370 19.65 9.85 4.66
CA ILE A 370 18.31 10.40 4.84
C ILE A 370 17.30 9.24 5.04
N THR A 371 17.46 8.18 4.26
CA THR A 371 16.60 7.00 4.35
C THR A 371 16.63 6.35 5.73
N TRP A 372 17.75 6.39 6.46
CA TRP A 372 17.80 5.90 7.84
C TRP A 372 16.75 6.56 8.73
N LEU A 373 16.63 7.88 8.66
CA LEU A 373 15.65 8.61 9.45
C LEU A 373 14.20 8.22 9.05
N GLY A 374 13.94 8.17 7.74
CA GLY A 374 12.63 7.78 7.21
C GLY A 374 12.26 6.33 7.56
N ALA A 375 13.22 5.40 7.43
CA ALA A 375 13.00 3.99 7.70
C ALA A 375 12.74 3.69 9.18
N LEU A 376 13.50 4.31 10.08
CA LEU A 376 13.26 4.19 11.53
C LEU A 376 11.90 4.77 11.92
N PHE A 377 11.54 5.93 11.36
CA PHE A 377 10.24 6.52 11.59
C PHE A 377 9.10 5.60 11.14
N LEU A 378 9.17 5.07 9.89
CA LEU A 378 8.18 4.13 9.38
C LEU A 378 8.09 2.86 10.22
N GLY A 379 9.24 2.33 10.68
CA GLY A 379 9.30 1.19 11.58
C GLY A 379 8.61 1.44 12.92
N VAL A 380 8.85 2.60 13.54
CA VAL A 380 8.18 3.00 14.78
C VAL A 380 6.67 3.11 14.58
N VAL A 381 6.22 3.80 13.52
CA VAL A 381 4.79 3.93 13.20
C VAL A 381 4.15 2.57 12.92
N ALA A 382 4.87 1.64 12.28
CA ALA A 382 4.40 0.29 12.01
C ALA A 382 4.14 -0.52 13.29
N VAL A 383 4.95 -0.33 14.34
CA VAL A 383 4.84 -1.06 15.61
C VAL A 383 3.95 -0.35 16.63
N LEU A 384 3.56 0.90 16.39
CA LEU A 384 2.67 1.68 17.28
C LEU A 384 1.37 0.92 17.67
N PRO A 385 0.69 0.17 16.78
CA PRO A 385 -0.50 -0.59 17.14
C PRO A 385 -0.27 -1.58 18.29
N PHE A 386 0.91 -2.18 18.36
CA PHE A 386 1.26 -3.10 19.45
C PHE A 386 1.23 -2.43 20.83
N PHE A 387 1.78 -1.23 20.92
CA PHE A 387 1.77 -0.48 22.17
C PHE A 387 0.39 0.04 22.53
N VAL A 388 -0.38 0.48 21.54
CA VAL A 388 -1.76 0.97 21.73
C VAL A 388 -2.69 -0.15 22.19
N GLN A 389 -2.55 -1.36 21.66
CA GLN A 389 -3.34 -2.53 22.09
C GLN A 389 -3.13 -2.90 23.55
N GLN A 390 -1.93 -2.71 24.10
CA GLN A 390 -1.65 -2.95 25.52
C GLN A 390 -2.36 -1.95 26.44
N MET A 391 -2.74 -0.77 25.92
CA MET A 391 -3.46 0.26 26.70
C MET A 391 -4.98 0.02 26.76
N GLY A 392 -5.53 -0.84 25.88
CA GLY A 392 -6.93 -1.24 25.91
C GLY A 392 -7.42 -1.83 24.58
N PRO A 393 -8.17 -2.94 24.59
CA PRO A 393 -8.62 -3.64 23.39
C PRO A 393 -9.62 -2.84 22.53
N SER A 394 -10.25 -1.81 23.08
CA SER A 394 -11.21 -0.94 22.37
C SER A 394 -10.54 0.16 21.51
N LEU A 395 -9.21 0.30 21.56
CA LEU A 395 -8.48 1.35 20.85
C LEU A 395 -7.85 0.82 19.54
N ILE A 396 -8.70 0.32 18.64
CA ILE A 396 -8.26 -0.33 17.39
C ILE A 396 -8.05 0.68 16.24
N LEU A 397 -7.68 1.91 16.50
CA LEU A 397 -7.27 2.77 15.41
C LEU A 397 -5.84 2.36 14.97
N SER A 398 -5.77 1.54 13.94
CA SER A 398 -4.50 1.11 13.37
C SER A 398 -3.70 2.33 12.89
N SER A 399 -2.58 2.64 13.57
CA SER A 399 -1.66 3.68 13.12
C SER A 399 -1.12 3.41 11.71
N THR A 400 -1.04 2.15 11.30
CA THR A 400 -0.78 1.74 9.92
C THR A 400 -1.87 2.21 8.96
N GLY A 401 -3.14 2.08 9.34
CA GLY A 401 -4.26 2.61 8.56
C GLY A 401 -4.21 4.14 8.44
N LEU A 402 -3.92 4.84 9.55
CA LEU A 402 -3.72 6.29 9.54
C LEU A 402 -2.57 6.71 8.63
N LEU A 403 -1.44 6.00 8.66
CA LEU A 403 -0.28 6.29 7.81
C LEU A 403 -0.64 6.12 6.33
N ILE A 404 -1.37 5.06 5.99
CA ILE A 404 -1.84 4.84 4.61
C ILE A 404 -2.78 5.97 4.19
N VAL A 405 -3.76 6.32 5.03
CA VAL A 405 -4.72 7.39 4.75
C VAL A 405 -3.99 8.72 4.52
N VAL A 406 -3.13 9.14 5.44
CA VAL A 406 -2.39 10.41 5.33
C VAL A 406 -1.45 10.37 4.12
N GLY A 407 -0.78 9.25 3.86
CA GLY A 407 0.11 9.08 2.71
C GLY A 407 -0.60 9.24 1.39
N VAL A 408 -1.73 8.56 1.20
CA VAL A 408 -2.53 8.66 -0.03
C VAL A 408 -3.08 10.07 -0.23
N VAL A 409 -3.57 10.71 0.85
CA VAL A 409 -4.06 12.10 0.77
C VAL A 409 -2.95 13.05 0.33
N LEU A 410 -1.76 12.97 0.95
CA LEU A 410 -0.63 13.83 0.60
C LEU A 410 -0.15 13.60 -0.85
N ASP A 411 -0.03 12.35 -1.29
CA ASP A 411 0.40 12.04 -2.65
C ASP A 411 -0.64 12.49 -3.68
N THR A 412 -1.92 12.29 -3.40
CA THR A 412 -3.02 12.74 -4.26
C THR A 412 -3.07 14.27 -4.34
N MET A 413 -2.89 14.97 -3.22
CA MET A 413 -2.84 16.42 -3.17
C MET A 413 -1.67 16.98 -3.98
N LYS A 414 -0.48 16.38 -3.90
CA LYS A 414 0.68 16.78 -4.70
C LYS A 414 0.45 16.61 -6.19
N GLN A 415 -0.17 15.51 -6.60
CA GLN A 415 -0.52 15.30 -8.01
C GLN A 415 -1.55 16.32 -8.48
N LEU A 416 -2.52 16.66 -7.64
CA LEU A 416 -3.51 17.66 -7.93
C LEU A 416 -2.88 19.06 -8.06
N GLU A 417 -1.98 19.44 -7.14
CA GLU A 417 -1.21 20.69 -7.23
C GLU A 417 -0.34 20.74 -8.50
N ALA A 418 0.32 19.66 -8.86
CA ALA A 418 1.12 19.57 -10.09
C ALA A 418 0.25 19.77 -11.35
N GLN A 419 -0.95 19.18 -11.41
CA GLN A 419 -1.88 19.38 -12.52
C GLN A 419 -2.40 20.82 -12.60
N LEU A 420 -2.64 21.47 -11.46
CA LEU A 420 -3.06 22.87 -11.40
C LEU A 420 -1.95 23.80 -11.90
N LEU A 421 -0.70 23.58 -11.48
CA LEU A 421 0.43 24.39 -11.90
C LEU A 421 0.70 24.29 -13.40
N MET A 422 0.65 23.09 -13.98
CA MET A 422 0.85 22.90 -15.43
C MET A 422 -0.15 23.73 -16.25
N ARG A 423 -1.39 23.83 -15.83
CA ARG A 423 -2.42 24.61 -16.54
C ARG A 423 -2.32 26.12 -16.32
N HIS A 424 -1.83 26.57 -15.20
CA HIS A 424 -1.55 28.00 -14.99
C HIS A 424 -0.50 28.50 -16.01
N TYR A 425 0.47 27.65 -16.37
CA TYR A 425 1.46 27.98 -17.42
C TYR A 425 0.86 27.96 -18.83
N GLU A 426 -0.06 27.06 -19.16
CA GLU A 426 -0.74 27.05 -20.47
C GLU A 426 -1.63 28.28 -20.70
N GLY A 427 -2.19 28.87 -19.62
CA GLY A 427 -2.99 30.08 -19.67
C GLY A 427 -2.17 31.36 -19.97
N PHE A 428 -0.86 31.35 -19.79
CA PHE A 428 0.04 32.47 -20.11
C PHE A 428 0.60 32.44 -21.54
N ILE A 429 0.39 31.35 -22.29
CA ILE A 429 0.89 31.16 -23.65
C ILE A 429 -0.22 31.40 -24.71
N LYS A 430 -1.45 31.64 -24.28
CA LYS A 430 -2.52 32.17 -25.09
C LYS A 430 -2.65 33.65 -24.79
#